data_a4ca82be3c591c2db992faf7bd35073d
#
_entry.id   a4ca82be3c591c2db992faf7bd35073d
#
_cell.length_a   1.000
_cell.length_b   1.000
_cell.length_c   1.000
_cell.angle_alpha   90.00
_cell.angle_beta   90.00
_cell.angle_gamma   90.00
#
_symmetry.space_group_name_H-M   'P 1'
#
loop_
_entity.id
_entity.type
_entity.pdbx_description
1 polymer ?
#
loop_
_entity_poly.entity_id
_entity_poly.type
_entity_poly.pdbx_seq_one_letter_code
_entity_poly.pdbx_strand_id
1 'polypeptide(L)'
;MRCALGADLSQGDDFCAFTVLFPMARSGKFGVKTRSYITDLTLMKLPAAMRRKYEEFMAEGSLHVMEGKQEGQTQTVLDMMEVYDDLERFLDIHKYDVCCFGFDPYNAKEFVTRWEMENGPFGIEKVIQGARTESVPLGELKIMAEQRMLLFDERLMSFAMGNAVTLEDTNGNRKLMKKRMDEKIDNVSAMMDAYVAYKVNKEAFE
;
A
#
# COMPACT_ATOMS: atom_id res chain seq x y z
N MET A 1 6.47 -4.68 17.01
CA MET A 1 6.13 -3.22 16.99
C MET A 1 4.72 -3.10 16.47
N ARG A 2 3.79 -2.46 17.24
CA ARG A 2 2.38 -2.28 16.83
C ARG A 2 2.28 -1.39 15.62
N CYS A 3 1.51 -1.80 14.62
CA CYS A 3 1.34 -1.09 13.36
C CYS A 3 -0.05 -1.27 12.76
N ALA A 4 -0.40 -0.37 11.84
CA ALA A 4 -1.53 -0.52 10.93
C ALA A 4 -1.00 -0.98 9.57
N LEU A 5 -1.66 -1.95 8.95
CA LEU A 5 -1.38 -2.41 7.60
C LEU A 5 -2.41 -1.82 6.64
N GLY A 6 -1.99 -1.43 5.46
CA GLY A 6 -2.88 -1.06 4.36
C GLY A 6 -2.50 -1.79 3.09
N ALA A 7 -3.49 -2.05 2.24
CA ALA A 7 -3.28 -2.77 0.99
C ALA A 7 -4.06 -2.17 -0.18
N ASP A 8 -3.35 -1.97 -1.28
CA ASP A 8 -3.89 -1.70 -2.61
C ASP A 8 -3.56 -2.91 -3.50
N LEU A 9 -4.57 -3.77 -3.73
CA LEU A 9 -4.39 -5.10 -4.32
C LEU A 9 -4.64 -5.09 -5.83
N SER A 10 -3.58 -5.00 -6.60
CA SER A 10 -3.59 -5.18 -8.05
C SER A 10 -3.35 -6.65 -8.44
N GLN A 11 -3.93 -7.06 -9.58
CA GLN A 11 -3.77 -8.42 -10.10
C GLN A 11 -2.51 -8.65 -10.95
N GLY A 12 -1.65 -7.64 -11.18
CA GLY A 12 -0.36 -7.87 -11.83
C GLY A 12 0.13 -6.81 -12.83
N ASP A 13 -0.74 -5.99 -13.40
CA ASP A 13 -0.34 -4.89 -14.30
C ASP A 13 0.09 -3.63 -13.52
N ASP A 14 -0.36 -3.51 -12.28
CA ASP A 14 0.04 -2.47 -11.32
C ASP A 14 0.74 -3.11 -10.10
N PHE A 15 1.24 -2.32 -9.15
CA PHE A 15 1.79 -2.90 -7.93
C PHE A 15 0.66 -3.48 -7.06
N CYS A 16 0.86 -4.70 -6.57
CA CYS A 16 0.17 -5.16 -5.39
C CYS A 16 0.94 -4.61 -4.20
N ALA A 17 0.42 -3.55 -3.58
CA ALA A 17 1.16 -2.74 -2.62
C ALA A 17 0.62 -2.88 -1.20
N PHE A 18 1.52 -3.05 -0.25
CA PHE A 18 1.24 -3.01 1.18
C PHE A 18 2.06 -1.89 1.82
N THR A 19 1.44 -1.16 2.72
CA THR A 19 2.12 -0.14 3.52
C THR A 19 1.83 -0.35 5.00
N VAL A 20 2.88 -0.34 5.79
CA VAL A 20 2.82 -0.48 7.25
C VAL A 20 3.07 0.88 7.88
N LEU A 21 2.13 1.32 8.72
CA LEU A 21 2.22 2.57 9.48
C LEU A 21 2.48 2.29 10.96
N PHE A 22 3.50 2.93 11.51
CA PHE A 22 3.90 2.84 12.92
C PHE A 22 3.59 4.18 13.62
N PRO A 23 2.51 4.28 14.39
CA PRO A 23 2.22 5.52 15.12
C PRO A 23 3.25 5.73 16.23
N MET A 24 3.88 6.90 16.23
CA MET A 24 4.85 7.32 17.23
C MET A 24 4.19 8.25 18.26
N ALA A 25 3.56 7.67 19.28
CA ALA A 25 2.70 8.37 20.25
C ALA A 25 3.29 9.68 20.84
N ARG A 26 4.61 9.72 21.11
CA ARG A 26 5.25 10.91 21.70
C ARG A 26 5.43 12.09 20.73
N SER A 27 5.51 11.83 19.43
CA SER A 27 5.84 12.84 18.41
C SER A 27 4.68 13.16 17.47
N GLY A 28 3.63 12.36 17.47
CA GLY A 28 2.54 12.42 16.50
C GLY A 28 2.97 12.04 15.08
N LYS A 29 4.21 11.57 14.90
CA LYS A 29 4.74 11.13 13.61
C LYS A 29 4.37 9.68 13.34
N PHE A 30 4.51 9.29 12.07
CA PHE A 30 4.37 7.91 11.63
C PHE A 30 5.65 7.44 10.94
N GLY A 31 6.17 6.29 11.37
CA GLY A 31 7.08 5.51 10.57
C GLY A 31 6.30 4.82 9.45
N VAL A 32 6.88 4.76 8.25
CA VAL A 32 6.24 4.16 7.08
C VAL A 32 7.21 3.15 6.47
N LYS A 33 6.74 1.94 6.22
CA LYS A 33 7.44 0.89 5.48
C LYS A 33 6.51 0.33 4.40
N THR A 34 7.08 -0.03 3.26
CA THR A 34 6.30 -0.58 2.16
C THR A 34 6.84 -1.92 1.69
N ARG A 35 5.94 -2.78 1.24
CA ARG A 35 6.22 -4.05 0.59
C ARG A 35 5.33 -4.15 -0.64
N SER A 36 5.91 -4.29 -1.81
CA SER A 36 5.16 -4.33 -3.06
C SER A 36 5.57 -5.52 -3.91
N TYR A 37 4.64 -5.96 -4.73
CA TYR A 37 4.83 -7.12 -5.61
C TYR A 37 4.46 -6.75 -7.05
N ILE A 38 5.21 -7.32 -7.98
CA ILE A 38 4.99 -7.22 -9.42
C ILE A 38 5.38 -8.55 -10.07
N THR A 39 4.78 -8.87 -11.22
CA THR A 39 5.20 -10.07 -11.95
C THR A 39 6.47 -9.82 -12.75
N ASP A 40 7.27 -10.88 -12.96
CA ASP A 40 8.44 -10.88 -13.84
C ASP A 40 8.06 -10.47 -15.26
N LEU A 41 6.92 -10.95 -15.77
CA LEU A 41 6.42 -10.62 -17.11
C LEU A 41 6.06 -9.14 -17.25
N THR A 42 5.51 -8.52 -16.21
CA THR A 42 5.24 -7.07 -16.19
C THR A 42 6.55 -6.28 -16.14
N LEU A 43 7.51 -6.73 -15.32
CA LEU A 43 8.85 -6.12 -15.26
C LEU A 43 9.57 -6.17 -16.62
N MET A 44 9.47 -7.28 -17.36
CA MET A 44 10.09 -7.44 -18.68
C MET A 44 9.53 -6.46 -19.73
N LYS A 45 8.25 -6.08 -19.61
CA LYS A 45 7.58 -5.13 -20.54
C LYS A 45 7.99 -3.67 -20.30
N LEU A 46 8.61 -3.35 -19.16
CA LEU A 46 8.98 -1.99 -18.83
C LEU A 46 10.12 -1.43 -19.71
N PRO A 47 10.10 -0.12 -20.02
CA PRO A 47 11.23 0.57 -20.63
C PRO A 47 12.49 0.43 -19.78
N ALA A 48 13.68 0.39 -20.42
CA ALA A 48 14.95 0.16 -19.72
C ALA A 48 15.21 1.13 -18.57
N ALA A 49 14.84 2.41 -18.72
CA ALA A 49 15.01 3.41 -17.67
C ALA A 49 14.13 3.11 -16.43
N MET A 50 12.90 2.64 -16.65
CA MET A 50 11.98 2.28 -15.56
C MET A 50 12.44 0.99 -14.90
N ARG A 51 12.92 0.01 -15.68
CA ARG A 51 13.44 -1.27 -15.16
C ARG A 51 14.59 -1.04 -14.19
N ARG A 52 15.57 -0.17 -14.55
CA ARG A 52 16.68 0.20 -13.64
C ARG A 52 16.18 0.78 -12.31
N LYS A 53 15.18 1.62 -12.36
CA LYS A 53 14.57 2.18 -11.15
C LYS A 53 13.92 1.08 -10.28
N TYR A 54 13.26 0.10 -10.90
CA TYR A 54 12.66 -1.02 -10.17
C TYR A 54 13.72 -1.96 -9.59
N GLU A 55 14.86 -2.13 -10.27
CA GLU A 55 16.02 -2.83 -9.73
C GLU A 55 16.55 -2.19 -8.43
N GLU A 56 16.51 -0.84 -8.34
CA GLU A 56 16.84 -0.15 -7.09
C GLU A 56 15.84 -0.45 -5.97
N PHE A 57 14.53 -0.52 -6.28
CA PHE A 57 13.50 -0.87 -5.32
C PHE A 57 13.59 -2.34 -4.86
N MET A 58 14.00 -3.22 -5.77
CA MET A 58 14.27 -4.62 -5.45
C MET A 58 15.51 -4.74 -4.54
N ALA A 59 16.57 -4.00 -4.83
CA ALA A 59 17.80 -4.02 -4.04
C ALA A 59 17.61 -3.50 -2.60
N GLU A 60 16.70 -2.55 -2.38
CA GLU A 60 16.34 -2.09 -1.03
C GLU A 60 15.29 -2.97 -0.32
N GLY A 61 14.70 -3.96 -1.04
CA GLY A 61 13.73 -4.89 -0.49
C GLY A 61 12.28 -4.36 -0.39
N SER A 62 11.98 -3.21 -0.97
CA SER A 62 10.61 -2.65 -1.00
C SER A 62 9.75 -3.19 -2.15
N LEU A 63 10.37 -3.71 -3.22
CA LEU A 63 9.70 -4.34 -4.35
C LEU A 63 10.16 -5.79 -4.52
N HIS A 64 9.20 -6.71 -4.66
CA HIS A 64 9.42 -8.12 -4.94
C HIS A 64 8.86 -8.51 -6.29
N VAL A 65 9.64 -9.29 -7.04
CA VAL A 65 9.22 -9.84 -8.32
C VAL A 65 8.83 -11.30 -8.10
N MET A 66 7.61 -11.62 -8.50
CA MET A 66 7.06 -12.97 -8.44
C MET A 66 6.86 -13.54 -9.85
N GLU A 67 6.84 -14.85 -9.97
CA GLU A 67 6.50 -15.51 -11.21
C GLU A 67 5.06 -15.19 -11.60
N GLY A 68 4.87 -14.63 -12.80
CA GLY A 68 3.54 -14.28 -13.29
C GLY A 68 2.84 -15.50 -13.90
N LYS A 69 1.61 -15.76 -13.44
CA LYS A 69 0.74 -16.74 -14.10
C LYS A 69 0.02 -16.09 -15.27
N GLN A 70 0.05 -16.72 -16.45
CA GLN A 70 -0.73 -16.27 -17.61
C GLN A 70 -2.19 -16.67 -17.43
N GLU A 71 -3.08 -15.68 -17.42
CA GLU A 71 -4.51 -15.89 -17.49
C GLU A 71 -5.02 -15.39 -18.85
N GLY A 72 -5.39 -16.35 -19.73
CA GLY A 72 -5.74 -16.04 -21.11
C GLY A 72 -4.54 -15.69 -21.99
N GLN A 73 -4.75 -14.90 -23.05
CA GLN A 73 -3.70 -14.59 -24.04
C GLN A 73 -2.82 -13.39 -23.68
N THR A 74 -3.25 -12.51 -22.79
CA THR A 74 -2.61 -11.20 -22.57
C THR A 74 -2.49 -10.77 -21.10
N GLN A 75 -3.22 -11.38 -20.18
CA GLN A 75 -3.24 -10.97 -18.80
C GLN A 75 -2.27 -11.80 -17.97
N THR A 76 -1.48 -11.11 -17.15
CA THR A 76 -0.54 -11.73 -16.21
C THR A 76 -1.04 -11.43 -14.80
N VAL A 77 -1.18 -12.46 -13.98
CA VAL A 77 -1.69 -12.30 -12.62
C VAL A 77 -0.69 -12.77 -11.58
N LEU A 78 -0.71 -12.09 -10.43
CA LEU A 78 -0.01 -12.51 -9.22
C LEU A 78 -0.79 -13.64 -8.53
N ASP A 79 -0.08 -14.60 -7.98
CA ASP A 79 -0.68 -15.54 -7.04
C ASP A 79 -0.86 -14.87 -5.68
N MET A 80 -2.11 -14.57 -5.33
CA MET A 80 -2.42 -13.88 -4.07
C MET A 80 -2.06 -14.71 -2.84
N MET A 81 -1.97 -16.03 -2.96
CA MET A 81 -1.55 -16.88 -1.85
C MET A 81 -0.04 -16.82 -1.63
N GLU A 82 0.73 -16.77 -2.70
CA GLU A 82 2.19 -16.55 -2.60
C GLU A 82 2.51 -15.15 -2.07
N VAL A 83 1.75 -14.13 -2.50
CA VAL A 83 1.84 -12.76 -1.97
C VAL A 83 1.56 -12.75 -0.46
N TYR A 84 0.52 -13.44 -0.03
CA TYR A 84 0.15 -13.56 1.38
C TYR A 84 1.27 -14.20 2.19
N ASP A 85 1.79 -15.36 1.76
CA ASP A 85 2.85 -16.09 2.46
C ASP A 85 4.16 -15.27 2.59
N ASP A 86 4.48 -14.47 1.57
CA ASP A 86 5.66 -13.61 1.61
C ASP A 86 5.44 -12.39 2.52
N LEU A 87 4.24 -11.80 2.49
CA LEU A 87 3.90 -10.70 3.39
C LEU A 87 3.91 -11.15 4.87
N GLU A 88 3.29 -12.28 5.19
CA GLU A 88 3.32 -12.85 6.54
C GLU A 88 4.76 -13.05 7.03
N ARG A 89 5.60 -13.65 6.19
CA ARG A 89 7.02 -13.83 6.50
C ARG A 89 7.74 -12.49 6.72
N PHE A 90 7.42 -11.47 5.93
CA PHE A 90 7.97 -10.13 6.10
C PHE A 90 7.55 -9.53 7.45
N LEU A 91 6.28 -9.62 7.81
CA LEU A 91 5.77 -9.13 9.09
C LEU A 91 6.42 -9.84 10.28
N ASP A 92 6.56 -11.15 10.21
CA ASP A 92 7.17 -11.98 11.24
C ASP A 92 8.66 -11.68 11.45
N ILE A 93 9.44 -11.62 10.36
CA ILE A 93 10.88 -11.35 10.43
C ILE A 93 11.14 -9.99 11.10
N HIS A 94 10.31 -8.99 10.79
CA HIS A 94 10.45 -7.65 11.35
C HIS A 94 9.74 -7.48 12.70
N LYS A 95 9.03 -8.51 13.17
CA LYS A 95 8.23 -8.49 14.41
C LYS A 95 7.22 -7.33 14.41
N TYR A 96 6.55 -7.16 13.28
CA TYR A 96 5.47 -6.21 13.13
C TYR A 96 4.18 -6.82 13.67
N ASP A 97 3.56 -6.16 14.62
CA ASP A 97 2.32 -6.56 15.28
C ASP A 97 1.17 -5.74 14.66
N VAL A 98 0.48 -6.34 13.70
CA VAL A 98 -0.58 -5.67 12.94
C VAL A 98 -1.85 -5.60 13.80
N CYS A 99 -2.16 -4.41 14.30
CA CYS A 99 -3.34 -4.16 15.13
C CYS A 99 -4.62 -3.91 14.31
N CYS A 100 -4.48 -3.46 13.07
CA CYS A 100 -5.58 -3.24 12.14
C CYS A 100 -5.12 -3.29 10.69
N PHE A 101 -6.06 -3.59 9.79
CA PHE A 101 -5.81 -3.78 8.36
C PHE A 101 -6.86 -3.03 7.53
N GLY A 102 -6.43 -2.06 6.73
CA GLY A 102 -7.25 -1.31 5.77
C GLY A 102 -7.00 -1.75 4.33
N PHE A 103 -8.05 -1.85 3.53
CA PHE A 103 -7.93 -2.28 2.14
C PHE A 103 -9.05 -1.76 1.26
N ASP A 104 -8.74 -1.50 -0.03
CA ASP A 104 -9.79 -1.35 -1.05
C ASP A 104 -10.42 -2.72 -1.35
N PRO A 105 -11.75 -2.87 -1.32
CA PRO A 105 -12.43 -4.14 -1.58
C PRO A 105 -12.27 -4.65 -3.03
N TYR A 106 -11.79 -3.84 -3.96
CA TYR A 106 -11.55 -4.27 -5.33
C TYR A 106 -10.41 -5.31 -5.37
N ASN A 107 -10.67 -6.46 -5.97
CA ASN A 107 -9.75 -7.61 -6.05
C ASN A 107 -9.27 -8.20 -4.71
N ALA A 108 -9.81 -7.78 -3.56
CA ALA A 108 -9.28 -8.13 -2.25
C ALA A 108 -9.82 -9.46 -1.67
N LYS A 109 -10.87 -10.02 -2.26
CA LYS A 109 -11.65 -11.11 -1.63
C LYS A 109 -10.80 -12.31 -1.20
N GLU A 110 -9.94 -12.80 -2.07
CA GLU A 110 -9.13 -14.01 -1.79
C GLU A 110 -8.14 -13.75 -0.66
N PHE A 111 -7.37 -12.67 -0.77
CA PHE A 111 -6.39 -12.26 0.23
C PHE A 111 -7.04 -12.01 1.59
N VAL A 112 -8.11 -11.22 1.64
CA VAL A 112 -8.79 -10.85 2.88
C VAL A 112 -9.45 -12.07 3.54
N THR A 113 -10.03 -12.99 2.77
CA THR A 113 -10.58 -14.22 3.33
C THR A 113 -9.50 -15.02 4.06
N ARG A 114 -8.32 -15.16 3.48
CA ARG A 114 -7.21 -15.85 4.14
C ARG A 114 -6.72 -15.09 5.36
N TRP A 115 -6.60 -13.76 5.26
CA TRP A 115 -6.23 -12.92 6.40
C TRP A 115 -7.17 -13.11 7.58
N GLU A 116 -8.50 -13.09 7.35
CA GLU A 116 -9.52 -13.31 8.38
C GLU A 116 -9.43 -14.71 9.03
N MET A 117 -9.08 -15.71 8.22
CA MET A 117 -8.94 -17.09 8.74
C MET A 117 -7.72 -17.25 9.65
N GLU A 118 -6.61 -16.61 9.35
CA GLU A 118 -5.35 -16.77 10.07
C GLU A 118 -5.16 -15.72 11.19
N ASN A 119 -5.63 -14.48 10.99
CA ASN A 119 -5.44 -13.36 11.94
C ASN A 119 -6.74 -12.98 12.68
N GLY A 120 -7.87 -13.54 12.30
CA GLY A 120 -9.19 -13.20 12.84
C GLY A 120 -9.83 -11.98 12.15
N PRO A 121 -11.10 -11.70 12.44
CA PRO A 121 -11.89 -10.67 11.74
C PRO A 121 -11.77 -9.28 12.35
N PHE A 122 -11.00 -9.09 13.42
CA PHE A 122 -10.95 -7.82 14.14
C PHE A 122 -9.98 -6.83 13.49
N GLY A 123 -10.34 -5.55 13.52
CA GLY A 123 -9.50 -4.47 13.01
C GLY A 123 -9.43 -4.40 11.49
N ILE A 124 -10.30 -5.11 10.76
CA ILE A 124 -10.34 -5.10 9.29
C ILE A 124 -11.30 -4.04 8.80
N GLU A 125 -10.78 -3.08 8.03
CA GLU A 125 -11.52 -1.91 7.55
C GLU A 125 -11.58 -1.86 6.01
N LYS A 126 -12.79 -1.83 5.47
CA LYS A 126 -13.00 -1.62 4.03
C LYS A 126 -12.93 -0.13 3.71
N VAL A 127 -11.96 0.25 2.92
CA VAL A 127 -11.74 1.61 2.47
C VAL A 127 -12.18 1.73 1.01
N ILE A 128 -13.43 2.17 0.80
CA ILE A 128 -13.95 2.36 -0.57
C ILE A 128 -13.30 3.58 -1.17
N GLN A 129 -12.56 3.42 -2.26
CA GLN A 129 -11.92 4.53 -2.97
C GLN A 129 -12.97 5.51 -3.52
N GLY A 130 -12.80 6.79 -3.23
CA GLY A 130 -13.66 7.86 -3.70
C GLY A 130 -13.60 9.11 -2.85
N ALA A 131 -13.90 10.26 -3.46
CA ALA A 131 -13.79 11.57 -2.82
C ALA A 131 -14.51 11.69 -1.46
N ARG A 132 -15.58 10.92 -1.26
CA ARG A 132 -16.36 10.91 -0.03
C ARG A 132 -15.60 10.28 1.15
N THR A 133 -14.87 9.20 0.89
CA THR A 133 -14.15 8.40 1.90
C THR A 133 -12.72 8.91 2.07
N GLU A 134 -12.08 9.28 0.96
CA GLU A 134 -10.67 9.69 0.93
C GLU A 134 -10.45 11.13 1.40
N SER A 135 -11.44 12.02 1.27
CA SER A 135 -11.26 13.47 1.41
C SER A 135 -10.61 13.88 2.73
N VAL A 136 -11.10 13.36 3.85
CA VAL A 136 -10.56 13.70 5.18
C VAL A 136 -9.19 13.06 5.42
N PRO A 137 -9.02 11.71 5.29
CA PRO A 137 -7.72 11.09 5.55
C PRO A 137 -6.64 11.59 4.59
N LEU A 138 -6.97 11.82 3.32
CA LEU A 138 -6.03 12.36 2.35
C LEU A 138 -5.59 13.79 2.68
N GLY A 139 -6.51 14.63 3.16
CA GLY A 139 -6.20 15.97 3.64
C GLY A 139 -5.24 15.95 4.83
N GLU A 140 -5.47 15.05 5.78
CA GLU A 140 -4.60 14.88 6.96
C GLU A 140 -3.21 14.34 6.56
N LEU A 141 -3.16 13.32 5.71
CA LEU A 141 -1.90 12.77 5.20
C LEU A 141 -1.08 13.81 4.41
N LYS A 142 -1.75 14.65 3.62
CA LYS A 142 -1.10 15.75 2.92
C LYS A 142 -0.44 16.72 3.89
N ILE A 143 -1.16 17.16 4.92
CA ILE A 143 -0.63 18.04 5.96
C ILE A 143 0.56 17.37 6.68
N MET A 144 0.45 16.10 7.03
CA MET A 144 1.54 15.34 7.66
C MET A 144 2.77 15.25 6.75
N ALA A 145 2.59 15.04 5.46
CA ALA A 145 3.69 15.01 4.49
C ALA A 145 4.39 16.38 4.41
N GLU A 146 3.65 17.48 4.30
CA GLU A 146 4.17 18.84 4.27
C GLU A 146 4.93 19.19 5.57
N GLN A 147 4.47 18.71 6.71
CA GLN A 147 5.08 18.90 8.02
C GLN A 147 6.22 17.89 8.33
N ARG A 148 6.57 17.01 7.41
CA ARG A 148 7.59 15.97 7.58
C ARG A 148 7.30 15.04 8.77
N MET A 149 6.03 14.71 8.94
CA MET A 149 5.57 13.79 9.98
C MET A 149 5.50 12.32 9.50
N LEU A 150 5.56 12.07 8.20
CA LEU A 150 5.69 10.74 7.62
C LEU A 150 7.18 10.43 7.43
N LEU A 151 7.68 9.43 8.14
CA LEU A 151 9.10 9.06 8.17
C LEU A 151 9.31 7.77 7.39
N PHE A 152 9.98 7.86 6.25
CA PHE A 152 10.38 6.73 5.41
C PHE A 152 11.72 7.01 4.77
N ASP A 153 12.47 5.98 4.48
CA ASP A 153 13.77 5.99 3.82
C ASP A 153 13.77 5.25 2.47
N GLU A 154 12.68 4.57 2.14
CA GLU A 154 12.54 3.76 0.94
C GLU A 154 12.36 4.63 -0.32
N ARG A 155 13.11 4.28 -1.37
CA ARG A 155 13.04 4.95 -2.68
C ARG A 155 11.69 4.72 -3.36
N LEU A 156 11.12 3.52 -3.19
CA LEU A 156 9.80 3.19 -3.73
C LEU A 156 8.71 4.09 -3.15
N MET A 157 8.69 4.29 -1.82
CA MET A 157 7.72 5.22 -1.21
C MET A 157 7.96 6.65 -1.68
N SER A 158 9.22 7.10 -1.75
CA SER A 158 9.57 8.42 -2.28
C SER A 158 9.11 8.61 -3.72
N PHE A 159 9.24 7.57 -4.55
CA PHE A 159 8.78 7.57 -5.93
C PHE A 159 7.24 7.65 -6.01
N ALA A 160 6.52 6.83 -5.24
CA ALA A 160 5.07 6.85 -5.21
C ALA A 160 4.51 8.21 -4.72
N MET A 161 5.10 8.78 -3.67
CA MET A 161 4.74 10.12 -3.16
C MET A 161 4.99 11.23 -4.20
N GLY A 162 6.08 11.13 -4.97
CA GLY A 162 6.39 12.09 -6.04
C GLY A 162 5.40 12.04 -7.22
N ASN A 163 4.75 10.90 -7.44
CA ASN A 163 3.77 10.66 -8.50
C ASN A 163 2.33 10.99 -8.07
N ALA A 164 2.08 11.08 -6.77
CA ALA A 164 0.76 11.32 -6.22
C ALA A 164 0.39 12.80 -6.26
N VAL A 165 -0.84 13.08 -6.64
CA VAL A 165 -1.45 14.41 -6.56
C VAL A 165 -2.82 14.31 -5.92
N THR A 166 -3.22 15.38 -5.26
CA THR A 166 -4.57 15.50 -4.71
C THR A 166 -5.40 16.38 -5.64
N LEU A 167 -6.46 15.83 -6.19
CA LEU A 167 -7.48 16.59 -6.91
C LEU A 167 -8.57 17.00 -5.92
N GLU A 168 -8.92 18.29 -5.90
CA GLU A 168 -10.03 18.84 -5.12
C GLU A 168 -11.15 19.23 -6.06
N ASP A 169 -12.38 18.76 -5.81
CA ASP A 169 -13.56 19.12 -6.56
C ASP A 169 -14.14 20.48 -6.10
N THR A 170 -15.16 20.96 -6.80
CA THR A 170 -15.84 22.23 -6.47
C THR A 170 -16.51 22.25 -5.10
N ASN A 171 -16.72 21.10 -4.48
CA ASN A 171 -17.31 20.96 -3.14
C ASN A 171 -16.22 20.79 -2.04
N GLY A 172 -14.94 20.88 -2.39
CA GLY A 172 -13.83 20.70 -1.47
C GLY A 172 -13.50 19.24 -1.16
N ASN A 173 -14.12 18.27 -1.85
CA ASN A 173 -13.77 16.88 -1.69
C ASN A 173 -12.45 16.56 -2.41
N ARG A 174 -11.62 15.74 -1.77
CA ARG A 174 -10.29 15.38 -2.28
C ARG A 174 -10.26 13.93 -2.71
N LYS A 175 -9.53 13.69 -3.79
CA LYS A 175 -9.28 12.36 -4.32
C LYS A 175 -7.79 12.22 -4.64
N LEU A 176 -7.22 11.05 -4.32
CA LEU A 176 -5.87 10.67 -4.71
C LEU A 176 -5.84 10.35 -6.21
N MET A 177 -4.88 10.90 -6.92
CA MET A 177 -4.71 10.65 -8.36
C MET A 177 -3.25 10.53 -8.75
N LYS A 178 -3.00 9.80 -9.84
CA LYS A 178 -1.71 9.75 -10.52
C LYS A 178 -1.49 11.08 -11.23
N LYS A 179 -0.30 11.65 -11.09
CA LYS A 179 0.12 12.85 -11.81
C LYS A 179 0.16 12.61 -13.33
N ARG A 180 0.51 11.39 -13.73
CA ARG A 180 0.48 10.89 -15.11
C ARG A 180 -0.05 9.46 -15.09
N MET A 181 -0.73 9.05 -16.17
CA MET A 181 -1.42 7.76 -16.23
C MET A 181 -0.51 6.52 -16.08
N ASP A 182 0.75 6.66 -16.49
CA ASP A 182 1.77 5.61 -16.42
C ASP A 182 2.52 5.54 -15.09
N GLU A 183 2.23 6.46 -14.16
CA GLU A 183 2.89 6.52 -12.86
C GLU A 183 2.21 5.63 -11.82
N LYS A 184 2.98 5.20 -10.84
CA LYS A 184 2.54 4.30 -9.76
C LYS A 184 2.40 5.09 -8.46
N ILE A 185 1.24 4.94 -7.80
CA ILE A 185 0.91 5.55 -6.51
C ILE A 185 0.37 4.55 -5.50
N ASP A 186 0.38 3.28 -5.84
CA ASP A 186 -0.29 2.19 -5.11
C ASP A 186 0.17 2.13 -3.64
N ASN A 187 1.44 2.43 -3.36
CA ASN A 187 1.96 2.54 -1.99
C ASN A 187 1.35 3.70 -1.20
N VAL A 188 0.98 4.79 -1.87
CA VAL A 188 0.29 5.94 -1.24
C VAL A 188 -1.17 5.59 -0.99
N SER A 189 -1.84 4.88 -1.91
CA SER A 189 -3.18 4.32 -1.71
C SER A 189 -3.17 3.38 -0.50
N ALA A 190 -2.27 2.40 -0.48
CA ALA A 190 -2.13 1.49 0.66
C ALA A 190 -1.80 2.22 1.97
N MET A 191 -0.99 3.29 1.95
CA MET A 191 -0.74 4.12 3.12
C MET A 191 -2.00 4.82 3.62
N MET A 192 -2.84 5.30 2.70
CA MET A 192 -4.12 5.91 3.05
C MET A 192 -5.06 4.89 3.69
N ASP A 193 -5.12 3.67 3.16
CA ASP A 193 -5.94 2.58 3.71
C ASP A 193 -5.47 2.19 5.12
N ALA A 194 -4.15 2.07 5.33
CA ALA A 194 -3.57 1.86 6.66
C ALA A 194 -3.94 2.99 7.64
N TYR A 195 -3.91 4.23 7.17
CA TYR A 195 -4.23 5.39 8.00
C TYR A 195 -5.72 5.43 8.39
N VAL A 196 -6.62 5.08 7.48
CA VAL A 196 -8.05 4.96 7.77
C VAL A 196 -8.28 3.88 8.82
N ALA A 197 -7.70 2.68 8.65
CA ALA A 197 -7.80 1.60 9.62
C ALA A 197 -7.24 2.01 10.99
N TYR A 198 -6.10 2.70 11.03
CA TYR A 198 -5.54 3.24 12.26
C TYR A 198 -6.51 4.22 12.95
N LYS A 199 -7.14 5.13 12.20
CA LYS A 199 -8.08 6.11 12.78
C LYS A 199 -9.29 5.47 13.45
N VAL A 200 -9.80 4.40 12.87
CA VAL A 200 -10.94 3.63 13.40
C VAL A 200 -10.54 2.83 14.64
N ASN A 201 -9.33 2.27 14.66
CA ASN A 201 -8.86 1.32 15.67
C ASN A 201 -7.79 1.92 16.61
N LYS A 202 -7.83 3.22 16.92
CA LYS A 202 -6.80 3.89 17.74
C LYS A 202 -6.55 3.24 19.08
N GLU A 203 -7.59 2.74 19.73
CA GLU A 203 -7.53 2.08 21.04
C GLU A 203 -6.61 0.83 21.03
N ALA A 204 -6.46 0.17 19.88
CA ALA A 204 -5.57 -0.97 19.74
C ALA A 204 -4.07 -0.60 19.85
N PHE A 205 -3.74 0.68 19.82
CA PHE A 205 -2.36 1.20 19.88
C PHE A 205 -1.98 1.80 21.24
N GLU A 206 -2.92 1.90 22.17
CA GLU A 206 -2.73 2.38 23.56
C GLU A 206 -2.23 1.30 24.56
#